data_e29ee3f1b621a30c05aea05d7c2d75f6
#
_entry.id   e29ee3f1b621a30c05aea05d7c2d75f6
#
_cell.length_a   1.000
_cell.length_b   1.000
_cell.length_c   1.000
_cell.angle_alpha   90.00
_cell.angle_beta   90.00
_cell.angle_gamma   90.00
#
_symmetry.space_group_name_H-M   'P 1'
#
loop_
_entity.id
_entity.type
_entity.pdbx_description
1 polymer ?
#
loop_
_entity_poly.entity_id
_entity_poly.type
_entity_poly.pdbx_seq_one_letter_code
_entity_poly.pdbx_strand_id
1 'polypeptide(L)'
;MTDDRWEIGWSHQVEGRVGALTCLGEDCLIAAGCVVRRLNADGDFVWRREFSFDVYRLEHDGTNVAVLSGTAFFLLDLATGEPIGEGRAVAGGFRDVVRRPGGGWLLSDRGDHIHLFNRRGRGIRRLRPGSLQKMIGWLDREILLAQDDDGCLRALRLGGDDAQRRIETTRWSWVSQLHSGRVLVQHADGSLQEGVPNPFGWDRLDRIPGDGLVPLDAAWTGEGWWALDVAGDLIRLPPEEDFERRPAGDLLASNLGDRMLTATRDGLVRMWIGPHLVSRRRLLFEEIASGEIRRLDWEQRQVIFEAARDAEDSGMLSRAIELYESLGRAEDIHRLISQREGADV
;
A
#
# COMPACT_ATOMS: atom_id res chain seq x y z
N MET A 1 -2.21 15.36 -26.60
CA MET A 1 -2.80 15.51 -25.25
C MET A 1 -2.67 14.16 -24.59
N THR A 2 -1.78 14.01 -23.64
CA THR A 2 -1.71 12.79 -22.81
C THR A 2 -2.93 12.79 -21.92
N ASP A 3 -3.70 11.71 -21.95
CA ASP A 3 -4.88 11.51 -21.11
C ASP A 3 -4.38 11.31 -19.67
N ASP A 4 -4.48 12.32 -18.82
CA ASP A 4 -3.99 12.31 -17.42
C ASP A 4 -4.92 11.52 -16.48
N ARG A 5 -5.70 10.58 -17.03
CA ARG A 5 -6.69 9.82 -16.27
C ARG A 5 -6.11 8.55 -15.66
N TRP A 6 -6.42 8.35 -14.42
CA TRP A 6 -6.24 7.07 -13.74
C TRP A 6 -7.38 6.11 -14.10
N GLU A 7 -7.06 4.86 -14.38
CA GLU A 7 -8.03 3.82 -14.71
C GLU A 7 -7.94 2.65 -13.72
N ILE A 8 -9.01 1.87 -13.63
CA ILE A 8 -9.00 0.63 -12.84
C ILE A 8 -8.29 -0.44 -13.67
N GLY A 9 -7.14 -0.91 -13.17
CA GLY A 9 -6.39 -2.00 -13.77
C GLY A 9 -7.10 -3.34 -13.57
N TRP A 10 -7.50 -3.61 -12.32
CA TRP A 10 -8.31 -4.76 -11.94
C TRP A 10 -9.15 -4.47 -10.68
N SER A 11 -10.16 -5.29 -10.44
CA SER A 11 -10.95 -5.29 -9.21
C SER A 11 -11.25 -6.71 -8.76
N HIS A 12 -11.16 -6.93 -7.45
CA HIS A 12 -11.46 -8.21 -6.82
C HIS A 12 -12.40 -8.02 -5.64
N GLN A 13 -13.31 -8.97 -5.45
CA GLN A 13 -14.09 -9.12 -4.24
C GLN A 13 -13.36 -10.13 -3.34
N VAL A 14 -12.88 -9.69 -2.18
CA VAL A 14 -12.30 -10.58 -1.18
C VAL A 14 -13.30 -10.85 -0.07
N GLU A 15 -13.27 -12.06 0.47
CA GLU A 15 -14.11 -12.42 1.61
C GLU A 15 -13.57 -11.77 2.89
N GLY A 16 -14.49 -11.21 3.69
CA GLY A 16 -14.19 -10.59 4.97
C GLY A 16 -13.94 -9.08 4.86
N ARG A 17 -13.92 -8.44 6.01
CA ARG A 17 -13.67 -6.99 6.12
C ARG A 17 -12.21 -6.69 5.84
N VAL A 18 -11.93 -5.82 4.87
CA VAL A 18 -10.56 -5.36 4.63
C VAL A 18 -10.10 -4.49 5.79
N GLY A 19 -9.01 -4.91 6.43
CA GLY A 19 -8.40 -4.24 7.59
C GLY A 19 -7.11 -3.50 7.28
N ALA A 20 -6.37 -3.95 6.25
CA ALA A 20 -5.12 -3.32 5.83
C ALA A 20 -4.79 -3.62 4.36
N LEU A 21 -4.10 -2.68 3.74
CA LEU A 21 -3.56 -2.74 2.37
C LEU A 21 -2.11 -2.27 2.37
N THR A 22 -1.30 -2.79 1.44
CA THR A 22 -0.01 -2.18 1.09
C THR A 22 0.42 -2.56 -0.32
N CYS A 23 1.03 -1.62 -1.05
CA CYS A 23 1.61 -1.86 -2.36
C CYS A 23 3.04 -2.39 -2.24
N LEU A 24 3.43 -3.30 -3.13
CA LEU A 24 4.72 -3.97 -3.21
C LEU A 24 5.34 -3.78 -4.59
N GLY A 25 5.66 -2.54 -4.97
CA GLY A 25 5.97 -2.24 -6.36
C GLY A 25 4.74 -2.46 -7.24
N GLU A 26 4.77 -3.48 -8.08
CA GLU A 26 3.63 -3.84 -8.95
C GLU A 26 2.60 -4.75 -8.25
N ASP A 27 3.02 -5.52 -7.27
CA ASP A 27 2.18 -6.42 -6.47
C ASP A 27 1.50 -5.69 -5.31
N CYS A 28 0.65 -6.40 -4.59
CA CYS A 28 0.04 -5.88 -3.37
C CYS A 28 -0.20 -6.96 -2.31
N LEU A 29 -0.36 -6.50 -1.06
CA LEU A 29 -0.86 -7.30 0.05
C LEU A 29 -2.19 -6.75 0.52
N ILE A 30 -3.12 -7.67 0.78
CA ILE A 30 -4.47 -7.37 1.26
C ILE A 30 -4.71 -8.22 2.50
N ALA A 31 -5.11 -7.57 3.59
CA ALA A 31 -5.63 -8.25 4.76
C ALA A 31 -7.14 -8.08 4.82
N ALA A 32 -7.87 -9.20 4.75
CA ALA A 32 -9.32 -9.23 4.90
C ALA A 32 -9.73 -10.26 5.96
N GLY A 33 -10.37 -9.80 7.04
CA GLY A 33 -10.59 -10.59 8.24
C GLY A 33 -9.26 -11.12 8.79
N CYS A 34 -9.18 -12.41 9.01
CA CYS A 34 -7.98 -13.09 9.50
C CYS A 34 -7.03 -13.57 8.38
N VAL A 35 -7.27 -13.21 7.11
CA VAL A 35 -6.49 -13.72 5.98
C VAL A 35 -5.68 -12.61 5.32
N VAL A 36 -4.38 -12.84 5.15
CA VAL A 36 -3.50 -12.01 4.31
C VAL A 36 -3.30 -12.71 2.97
N ARG A 37 -3.41 -11.94 1.90
CA ARG A 37 -3.21 -12.38 0.52
C ARG A 37 -2.17 -11.52 -0.16
N ARG A 38 -1.28 -12.12 -0.95
CA ARG A 38 -0.47 -11.41 -1.92
C ARG A 38 -1.06 -11.63 -3.30
N LEU A 39 -1.25 -10.55 -4.03
CA LEU A 39 -1.65 -10.56 -5.44
C LEU A 39 -0.52 -9.95 -6.27
N ASN A 40 -0.33 -10.47 -7.48
CA ASN A 40 0.61 -9.90 -8.45
C ASN A 40 0.05 -8.64 -9.12
N ALA A 41 0.79 -8.08 -10.08
CA ALA A 41 0.42 -6.90 -10.86
C ALA A 41 -0.94 -7.02 -11.57
N ASP A 42 -1.32 -8.22 -11.95
CA ASP A 42 -2.53 -8.54 -12.71
C ASP A 42 -3.72 -8.91 -11.80
N GLY A 43 -3.48 -8.97 -10.49
CA GLY A 43 -4.48 -9.32 -9.50
C GLY A 43 -4.58 -10.83 -9.21
N ASP A 44 -3.68 -11.66 -9.76
CA ASP A 44 -3.67 -13.09 -9.50
C ASP A 44 -3.07 -13.41 -8.13
N PHE A 45 -3.55 -14.52 -7.55
CA PHE A 45 -3.07 -14.99 -6.25
C PHE A 45 -1.65 -15.52 -6.35
N VAL A 46 -0.75 -15.00 -5.48
CA VAL A 46 0.60 -15.54 -5.28
C VAL A 46 0.62 -16.46 -4.08
N TRP A 47 0.11 -15.99 -2.93
CA TRP A 47 -0.06 -16.81 -1.72
C TRP A 47 -1.12 -16.22 -0.79
N ARG A 48 -1.63 -17.06 0.12
CA ARG A 48 -2.52 -16.66 1.23
C ARG A 48 -2.02 -17.23 2.55
N ARG A 49 -2.25 -16.49 3.63
CA ARG A 49 -1.97 -16.92 5.00
C ARG A 49 -3.10 -16.56 5.92
N GLU A 50 -3.53 -17.52 6.74
CA GLU A 50 -4.59 -17.34 7.72
C GLU A 50 -4.00 -17.18 9.13
N PHE A 51 -4.64 -16.32 9.93
CA PHE A 51 -4.31 -16.01 11.32
C PHE A 51 -5.48 -16.35 12.23
N SER A 52 -5.23 -16.42 13.55
CA SER A 52 -6.28 -16.70 14.51
C SER A 52 -7.23 -15.52 14.77
N PHE A 53 -6.82 -14.31 14.40
CA PHE A 53 -7.56 -13.07 14.62
C PHE A 53 -7.44 -12.16 13.41
N ASP A 54 -8.37 -11.18 13.32
CA ASP A 54 -8.36 -10.19 12.26
C ASP A 54 -7.03 -9.45 12.18
N VAL A 55 -6.58 -9.26 10.95
CA VAL A 55 -5.38 -8.48 10.62
C VAL A 55 -5.79 -7.03 10.37
N TYR A 56 -5.16 -6.09 11.09
CA TYR A 56 -5.50 -4.68 11.02
C TYR A 56 -4.35 -3.78 10.58
N ARG A 57 -3.13 -4.33 10.42
CA ARG A 57 -1.98 -3.58 9.91
C ARG A 57 -1.03 -4.50 9.17
N LEU A 58 -0.53 -4.00 8.04
CA LEU A 58 0.50 -4.60 7.21
C LEU A 58 1.60 -3.58 6.95
N GLU A 59 2.84 -4.04 6.94
CA GLU A 59 4.01 -3.27 6.52
C GLU A 59 5.03 -4.22 5.89
N HIS A 60 5.88 -3.75 4.97
CA HIS A 60 6.89 -4.60 4.34
C HIS A 60 8.25 -3.91 4.23
N ASP A 61 9.34 -4.68 4.19
CA ASP A 61 10.70 -4.19 3.96
C ASP A 61 11.29 -4.59 2.59
N GLY A 62 10.45 -5.17 1.72
CA GLY A 62 10.84 -5.70 0.42
C GLY A 62 11.29 -7.17 0.45
N THR A 63 11.49 -7.75 1.64
CA THR A 63 11.86 -9.16 1.84
C THR A 63 10.87 -9.86 2.76
N ASN A 64 10.38 -9.14 3.75
CA ASN A 64 9.49 -9.65 4.79
C ASN A 64 8.25 -8.78 4.92
N VAL A 65 7.19 -9.39 5.43
CA VAL A 65 5.92 -8.73 5.77
C VAL A 65 5.72 -8.78 7.27
N ALA A 66 5.55 -7.62 7.88
CA ALA A 66 5.10 -7.46 9.26
C ALA A 66 3.58 -7.43 9.29
N VAL A 67 2.98 -8.27 10.10
CA VAL A 67 1.54 -8.46 10.23
C VAL A 67 1.15 -8.23 11.69
N LEU A 68 0.19 -7.31 11.94
CA LEU A 68 -0.44 -7.16 13.23
C LEU A 68 -1.83 -7.82 13.21
N SER A 69 -2.01 -8.83 14.05
CA SER A 69 -3.26 -9.59 14.19
C SER A 69 -3.58 -9.83 15.67
N GLY A 70 -4.78 -9.46 16.10
CA GLY A 70 -5.17 -9.53 17.51
C GLY A 70 -4.24 -8.71 18.40
N THR A 71 -3.51 -9.36 19.30
CA THR A 71 -2.51 -8.72 20.18
C THR A 71 -1.07 -8.98 19.74
N ALA A 72 -0.86 -9.67 18.61
CA ALA A 72 0.43 -10.21 18.21
C ALA A 72 0.97 -9.56 16.94
N PHE A 73 2.30 -9.55 16.86
CA PHE A 73 3.10 -9.26 15.70
C PHE A 73 3.64 -10.56 15.12
N PHE A 74 3.46 -10.74 13.82
CA PHE A 74 4.00 -11.85 13.06
C PHE A 74 4.92 -11.30 11.95
N LEU A 75 5.91 -12.09 11.58
CA LEU A 75 6.78 -11.80 10.45
C LEU A 75 6.67 -12.94 9.45
N LEU A 76 6.38 -12.62 8.20
CA LEU A 76 6.29 -13.56 7.10
C LEU A 76 7.40 -13.29 6.09
N ASP A 77 7.86 -14.33 5.42
CA ASP A 77 8.62 -14.20 4.18
C ASP A 77 7.71 -13.65 3.08
N LEU A 78 8.16 -12.58 2.41
CA LEU A 78 7.34 -11.91 1.41
C LEU A 78 7.09 -12.77 0.16
N ALA A 79 8.05 -13.61 -0.22
CA ALA A 79 7.92 -14.43 -1.44
C ALA A 79 6.96 -15.60 -1.25
N THR A 80 6.99 -16.23 -0.08
CA THR A 80 6.29 -17.49 0.19
C THR A 80 5.07 -17.37 1.11
N GLY A 81 4.96 -16.26 1.87
CA GLY A 81 3.94 -16.11 2.93
C GLY A 81 4.21 -16.98 4.17
N GLU A 82 5.36 -17.67 4.24
CA GLU A 82 5.68 -18.53 5.37
C GLU A 82 6.15 -17.71 6.59
N PRO A 83 5.79 -18.12 7.83
CA PRO A 83 6.17 -17.40 9.03
C PRO A 83 7.67 -17.51 9.32
N ILE A 84 8.28 -16.37 9.66
CA ILE A 84 9.65 -16.26 10.12
C ILE A 84 9.65 -16.27 11.65
N GLY A 85 9.63 -17.45 12.23
CA GLY A 85 9.57 -17.64 13.69
C GLY A 85 8.16 -17.54 14.28
N GLU A 86 8.09 -17.50 15.60
CA GLU A 86 6.84 -17.44 16.34
C GLU A 86 6.33 -16.00 16.48
N GLY A 87 5.01 -15.86 16.53
CA GLY A 87 4.34 -14.59 16.81
C GLY A 87 4.75 -14.00 18.17
N ARG A 88 4.83 -12.68 18.26
CA ARG A 88 5.15 -11.95 19.49
C ARG A 88 3.95 -11.15 19.94
N ALA A 89 3.47 -11.41 21.13
CA ALA A 89 2.34 -10.69 21.72
C ALA A 89 2.79 -9.80 22.89
N VAL A 90 2.07 -8.71 23.08
CA VAL A 90 2.20 -7.82 24.25
C VAL A 90 0.83 -7.63 24.91
N ALA A 91 0.82 -7.35 26.22
CA ALA A 91 -0.40 -7.01 26.92
C ALA A 91 -1.05 -5.76 26.28
N GLY A 92 -2.34 -5.84 25.95
CA GLY A 92 -3.06 -4.78 25.27
C GLY A 92 -2.88 -4.74 23.75
N GLY A 93 -1.92 -5.47 23.20
CA GLY A 93 -1.64 -5.54 21.75
C GLY A 93 -0.81 -4.38 21.21
N PHE A 94 -0.37 -4.55 19.99
CA PHE A 94 0.30 -3.49 19.23
C PHE A 94 -0.74 -2.55 18.62
N ARG A 95 -0.30 -1.30 18.33
CA ARG A 95 -1.12 -0.27 17.67
C ARG A 95 -0.71 -0.09 16.23
N ASP A 96 0.60 0.02 15.98
CA ASP A 96 1.15 0.32 14.67
C ASP A 96 2.52 -0.35 14.47
N VAL A 97 2.94 -0.49 13.21
CA VAL A 97 4.24 -1.01 12.81
C VAL A 97 4.81 -0.19 11.67
N VAL A 98 6.10 0.10 11.71
CA VAL A 98 6.86 0.70 10.61
C VAL A 98 8.20 -0.01 10.45
N ARG A 99 8.66 -0.14 9.21
CA ARG A 99 10.00 -0.64 8.91
C ARG A 99 11.06 0.36 9.37
N ARG A 100 12.22 -0.12 9.80
CA ARG A 100 13.35 0.73 10.17
C ARG A 100 14.29 0.92 8.98
N PRO A 101 14.86 2.14 8.77
CA PRO A 101 15.79 2.42 7.67
C PRO A 101 17.04 1.51 7.66
N GLY A 102 17.52 1.08 8.80
CA GLY A 102 18.64 0.13 8.93
C GLY A 102 18.24 -1.35 8.88
N GLY A 103 16.97 -1.63 8.64
CA GLY A 103 16.36 -2.95 8.68
C GLY A 103 15.79 -3.32 10.05
N GLY A 104 14.80 -4.22 10.03
CA GLY A 104 13.99 -4.58 11.19
C GLY A 104 12.78 -3.67 11.36
N TRP A 105 12.15 -3.74 12.52
CA TRP A 105 10.80 -3.23 12.75
C TRP A 105 10.72 -2.38 14.00
N LEU A 106 9.87 -1.39 13.96
CA LEU A 106 9.46 -0.59 15.10
C LEU A 106 7.97 -0.73 15.27
N LEU A 107 7.54 -1.11 16.47
CA LEU A 107 6.16 -1.32 16.80
C LEU A 107 5.77 -0.45 18.00
N SER A 108 4.67 0.29 17.91
CA SER A 108 4.05 0.93 19.06
C SER A 108 3.02 -0.01 19.69
N ASP A 109 2.93 -0.04 21.02
CA ASP A 109 1.87 -0.74 21.74
C ASP A 109 0.82 0.25 22.28
N ARG A 110 -0.26 -0.29 22.84
CA ARG A 110 -1.31 0.51 23.48
C ARG A 110 -0.96 0.94 24.90
N GLY A 111 0.23 0.56 25.40
CA GLY A 111 0.74 0.86 26.73
C GLY A 111 1.91 1.84 26.73
N ASP A 112 1.96 2.78 25.79
CA ASP A 112 2.92 3.87 25.67
C ASP A 112 4.36 3.43 25.36
N HIS A 113 4.57 2.23 24.81
CA HIS A 113 5.90 1.75 24.48
C HIS A 113 6.10 1.58 22.98
N ILE A 114 7.37 1.72 22.63
CA ILE A 114 7.90 1.34 21.32
C ILE A 114 8.81 0.14 21.50
N HIS A 115 8.60 -0.88 20.69
CA HIS A 115 9.38 -2.10 20.66
C HIS A 115 10.21 -2.13 19.38
N LEU A 116 11.53 -2.32 19.53
CA LEU A 116 12.46 -2.47 18.43
C LEU A 116 12.70 -3.95 18.18
N PHE A 117 12.57 -4.37 16.94
CA PHE A 117 12.86 -5.73 16.49
C PHE A 117 13.89 -5.71 15.36
N ASN A 118 14.72 -6.77 15.30
CA ASN A 118 15.61 -6.96 14.16
C ASN A 118 14.84 -7.52 12.93
N ARG A 119 15.56 -7.71 11.81
CA ARG A 119 14.99 -8.27 10.57
C ARG A 119 14.36 -9.66 10.72
N ARG A 120 14.74 -10.43 11.76
CA ARG A 120 14.22 -11.77 12.05
C ARG A 120 13.10 -11.74 13.11
N GLY A 121 12.54 -10.57 13.41
CA GLY A 121 11.47 -10.44 14.41
C GLY A 121 11.89 -10.69 15.87
N ARG A 122 13.22 -10.67 16.18
CA ARG A 122 13.70 -10.79 17.57
C ARG A 122 13.72 -9.41 18.20
N GLY A 123 13.17 -9.28 19.42
CA GLY A 123 13.19 -8.03 20.17
C GLY A 123 14.61 -7.60 20.52
N ILE A 124 14.90 -6.31 20.30
CA ILE A 124 16.19 -5.68 20.60
C ILE A 124 16.08 -4.80 21.84
N ARG A 125 15.11 -3.92 21.87
CA ARG A 125 14.95 -2.87 22.88
C ARG A 125 13.48 -2.46 23.02
N ARG A 126 13.12 -1.97 24.21
CA ARG A 126 11.84 -1.35 24.50
C ARG A 126 12.07 0.07 25.01
N LEU A 127 11.35 1.04 24.49
CA LEU A 127 11.41 2.44 24.86
C LEU A 127 10.04 2.89 25.34
N ARG A 128 10.01 3.96 26.15
CA ARG A 128 8.75 4.54 26.65
C ARG A 128 8.64 6.02 26.24
N PRO A 129 8.32 6.31 24.98
CA PRO A 129 8.22 7.70 24.49
C PRO A 129 6.96 8.45 24.97
N GLY A 130 6.07 7.79 25.71
CA GLY A 130 4.71 8.26 25.97
C GLY A 130 3.75 7.79 24.90
N SER A 131 2.48 8.19 25.06
CA SER A 131 1.39 7.74 24.19
C SER A 131 1.54 8.28 22.77
N LEU A 132 1.49 7.39 21.78
CA LEU A 132 1.54 7.69 20.36
C LEU A 132 0.27 7.21 19.69
N GLN A 133 -0.39 8.12 18.98
CA GLN A 133 -1.56 7.78 18.18
C GLN A 133 -1.16 7.06 16.87
N LYS A 134 -0.11 7.56 16.20
CA LYS A 134 0.31 7.07 14.89
C LYS A 134 1.82 7.27 14.70
N MET A 135 2.48 6.29 14.09
CA MET A 135 3.83 6.44 13.55
C MET A 135 3.73 6.86 12.09
N ILE A 136 4.26 8.04 11.76
CA ILE A 136 4.04 8.68 10.45
C ILE A 136 5.10 8.27 9.43
N GLY A 137 6.36 8.16 9.86
CA GLY A 137 7.46 7.77 8.99
C GLY A 137 8.82 8.29 9.49
N TRP A 138 9.87 8.02 8.75
CA TRP A 138 11.24 8.37 9.14
C TRP A 138 11.69 9.66 8.48
N LEU A 139 12.05 10.66 9.28
CA LEU A 139 12.69 11.91 8.81
C LEU A 139 14.13 11.66 8.36
N ASP A 140 14.82 10.77 9.07
CA ASP A 140 16.15 10.28 8.74
C ASP A 140 16.34 8.83 9.25
N ARG A 141 17.58 8.34 9.31
CA ARG A 141 17.88 6.95 9.77
C ARG A 141 17.60 6.71 11.26
N GLU A 142 17.53 7.76 12.06
CA GLU A 142 17.42 7.67 13.52
C GLU A 142 16.18 8.37 14.09
N ILE A 143 15.54 9.25 13.31
CA ILE A 143 14.46 10.11 13.79
C ILE A 143 13.15 9.69 13.13
N LEU A 144 12.24 9.19 13.97
CA LEU A 144 10.86 8.88 13.60
C LEU A 144 9.95 10.10 13.81
N LEU A 145 9.14 10.41 12.82
CA LEU A 145 8.00 11.33 12.96
C LEU A 145 6.80 10.53 13.46
N ALA A 146 6.18 11.00 14.53
CA ALA A 146 4.99 10.40 15.10
C ALA A 146 3.98 11.48 15.54
N GLN A 147 2.71 11.10 15.62
CA GLN A 147 1.65 11.92 16.22
C GLN A 147 1.33 11.37 17.61
N ASP A 148 1.24 12.24 18.61
CA ASP A 148 0.83 11.88 19.97
C ASP A 148 -0.70 11.92 20.12
N ASP A 149 -1.19 11.45 21.27
CA ASP A 149 -2.64 11.43 21.56
C ASP A 149 -3.25 12.84 21.69
N ASP A 150 -2.44 13.89 21.87
CA ASP A 150 -2.88 15.29 21.83
C ASP A 150 -3.03 15.82 20.40
N GLY A 151 -2.63 15.04 19.38
CA GLY A 151 -2.62 15.44 17.97
C GLY A 151 -1.36 16.24 17.57
N CYS A 152 -0.36 16.38 18.46
CA CYS A 152 0.88 17.08 18.14
C CYS A 152 1.89 16.17 17.45
N LEU A 153 2.71 16.74 16.56
CA LEU A 153 3.80 16.02 15.92
C LEU A 153 5.05 15.99 16.80
N ARG A 154 5.68 14.83 16.86
CA ARG A 154 6.92 14.59 17.59
C ARG A 154 7.99 13.98 16.71
N ALA A 155 9.21 14.47 16.84
CA ALA A 155 10.42 13.84 16.34
C ALA A 155 11.03 12.98 17.45
N LEU A 156 11.06 11.67 17.26
CA LEU A 156 11.56 10.69 18.24
C LEU A 156 12.91 10.16 17.79
N ARG A 157 13.99 10.50 18.48
CA ARG A 157 15.30 9.93 18.23
C ARG A 157 15.43 8.59 18.96
N LEU A 158 15.70 7.51 18.24
CA LEU A 158 15.74 6.15 18.80
C LEU A 158 17.12 5.70 19.27
N GLY A 159 18.17 6.46 19.00
CA GLY A 159 19.58 6.10 19.28
C GLY A 159 20.20 6.70 20.55
N GLY A 160 19.50 7.53 21.33
CA GLY A 160 20.04 8.21 22.53
C GLY A 160 19.07 8.19 23.71
N ASP A 161 19.60 8.55 24.87
CA ASP A 161 18.77 8.85 26.03
C ASP A 161 18.04 10.17 25.78
N ASP A 162 16.70 10.15 25.83
CA ASP A 162 15.79 11.31 25.96
C ASP A 162 15.71 12.35 24.82
N ALA A 163 15.78 11.99 23.57
CA ALA A 163 15.49 12.99 22.53
C ALA A 163 14.10 12.86 21.92
N GLN A 164 13.08 13.06 22.76
CA GLN A 164 11.73 13.35 22.30
C GLN A 164 11.57 14.85 22.16
N ARG A 165 11.28 15.34 20.95
CA ARG A 165 11.01 16.75 20.74
C ARG A 165 9.66 16.89 20.04
N ARG A 166 8.78 17.71 20.58
CA ARG A 166 7.63 18.21 19.81
C ARG A 166 8.16 19.11 18.70
N ILE A 167 7.80 18.82 17.46
CA ILE A 167 8.16 19.68 16.32
C ILE A 167 7.47 21.03 16.47
N GLU A 168 6.23 20.98 16.96
CA GLU A 168 5.41 22.17 17.21
C GLU A 168 4.30 21.89 18.23
N THR A 169 3.63 22.94 18.65
CA THR A 169 2.48 22.87 19.58
C THR A 169 1.12 22.79 18.86
N THR A 170 1.10 22.91 17.53
CA THR A 170 -0.11 22.81 16.72
C THR A 170 -0.71 21.43 16.84
N ARG A 171 -2.02 21.36 17.05
CA ARG A 171 -2.78 20.13 17.07
C ARG A 171 -3.39 19.88 15.71
N TRP A 172 -2.99 18.77 15.10
CA TRP A 172 -3.51 18.35 13.82
C TRP A 172 -4.66 17.36 14.05
N SER A 173 -5.81 17.62 13.44
CA SER A 173 -6.95 16.70 13.50
C SER A 173 -6.68 15.41 12.76
N TRP A 174 -5.84 15.50 11.69
CA TRP A 174 -5.43 14.36 10.91
C TRP A 174 -4.06 14.60 10.24
N VAL A 175 -3.30 13.51 10.06
CA VAL A 175 -1.97 13.52 9.41
C VAL A 175 -1.83 12.28 8.54
N SER A 176 -1.37 12.41 7.31
CA SER A 176 -1.05 11.29 6.42
C SER A 176 0.18 10.49 6.90
N GLN A 177 0.51 9.41 6.23
CA GLN A 177 1.86 8.83 6.29
C GLN A 177 2.86 9.79 5.63
N LEU A 178 4.16 9.62 5.94
CA LEU A 178 5.23 10.35 5.28
C LEU A 178 5.51 9.71 3.92
N HIS A 179 5.27 10.46 2.85
CA HIS A 179 5.50 10.03 1.48
C HIS A 179 6.57 10.94 0.83
N SER A 180 7.70 10.36 0.44
CA SER A 180 8.81 11.13 -0.18
C SER A 180 9.21 12.38 0.59
N GLY A 181 9.24 12.30 1.92
CA GLY A 181 9.58 13.41 2.80
C GLY A 181 8.46 14.43 3.01
N ARG A 182 7.25 14.17 2.52
CA ARG A 182 6.08 15.07 2.62
C ARG A 182 4.97 14.43 3.44
N VAL A 183 4.19 15.26 4.10
CA VAL A 183 2.96 14.88 4.79
C VAL A 183 1.83 15.82 4.39
N LEU A 184 0.63 15.28 4.33
CA LEU A 184 -0.60 16.05 4.27
C LEU A 184 -1.17 16.15 5.69
N VAL A 185 -1.50 17.33 6.14
CA VAL A 185 -2.03 17.58 7.48
C VAL A 185 -3.34 18.36 7.42
N GLN A 186 -4.24 18.11 8.37
CA GLN A 186 -5.49 18.84 8.48
C GLN A 186 -5.60 19.51 9.86
N HIS A 187 -5.95 20.77 9.88
CA HIS A 187 -6.32 21.51 11.09
C HIS A 187 -7.71 21.17 11.58
N ALA A 188 -7.99 21.56 12.81
CA ALA A 188 -9.32 21.39 13.42
C ALA A 188 -10.42 22.21 12.70
N ASP A 189 -10.07 23.27 11.98
CA ASP A 189 -10.98 24.06 11.13
C ASP A 189 -11.26 23.42 9.77
N GLY A 190 -10.66 22.26 9.48
CA GLY A 190 -10.81 21.54 8.23
C GLY A 190 -9.84 21.96 7.13
N SER A 191 -9.01 23.00 7.34
CA SER A 191 -8.02 23.42 6.34
C SER A 191 -6.92 22.38 6.15
N LEU A 192 -6.52 22.14 4.88
CA LEU A 192 -5.48 21.21 4.50
C LEU A 192 -4.17 21.94 4.20
N GLN A 193 -3.06 21.33 4.60
CA GLN A 193 -1.72 21.81 4.29
C GLN A 193 -0.80 20.65 3.88
N GLU A 194 0.10 20.91 2.93
CA GLU A 194 1.23 20.05 2.63
C GLU A 194 2.44 20.54 3.39
N GLY A 195 3.12 19.63 4.09
CA GLY A 195 4.31 19.95 4.86
C GLY A 195 5.49 19.08 4.52
N VAL A 196 6.69 19.67 4.61
CA VAL A 196 7.98 18.96 4.62
C VAL A 196 8.54 19.08 6.04
N PRO A 197 8.28 18.06 6.89
CA PRO A 197 8.74 18.11 8.29
C PRO A 197 10.24 17.84 8.40
N ASN A 198 10.87 18.50 9.36
CA ASN A 198 12.23 18.23 9.80
C ASN A 198 12.28 18.00 11.33
N PRO A 199 13.38 17.58 11.93
CA PRO A 199 13.46 17.31 13.37
C PRO A 199 13.20 18.52 14.27
N PHE A 200 13.16 19.73 13.72
CA PHE A 200 13.05 20.99 14.47
C PHE A 200 11.79 21.79 14.17
N GLY A 201 11.01 21.39 13.14
CA GLY A 201 9.84 22.09 12.67
C GLY A 201 9.45 21.68 11.27
N TRP A 202 9.27 22.68 10.42
CA TRP A 202 8.90 22.54 9.03
C TRP A 202 9.91 23.25 8.13
N ASP A 203 10.41 22.56 7.09
CA ASP A 203 11.14 23.22 6.02
C ASP A 203 10.19 23.99 5.11
N ARG A 204 8.97 23.45 4.97
CA ARG A 204 7.88 24.02 4.18
C ARG A 204 6.54 23.58 4.75
N LEU A 205 5.57 24.48 4.74
CA LEU A 205 4.18 24.18 5.14
C LEU A 205 3.26 25.12 4.35
N ASP A 206 2.60 24.59 3.34
CA ASP A 206 1.76 25.35 2.42
C ASP A 206 0.31 24.91 2.49
N ARG A 207 -0.60 25.87 2.41
CA ARG A 207 -2.02 25.57 2.31
C ARG A 207 -2.35 24.98 0.95
N ILE A 208 -3.14 23.90 0.97
CA ILE A 208 -3.67 23.27 -0.24
C ILE A 208 -5.17 23.58 -0.31
N PRO A 209 -5.71 23.97 -1.49
CA PRO A 209 -7.15 24.02 -1.71
C PRO A 209 -7.76 22.62 -1.47
N GLY A 210 -8.90 22.58 -0.83
CA GLY A 210 -9.55 21.32 -0.45
C GLY A 210 -10.56 21.53 0.69
N ASP A 211 -11.14 22.72 0.75
CA ASP A 211 -12.09 23.10 1.80
C ASP A 211 -13.30 22.14 1.82
N GLY A 212 -13.58 21.61 2.99
CA GLY A 212 -14.66 20.63 3.22
C GLY A 212 -14.29 19.18 3.00
N LEU A 213 -13.06 18.86 2.54
CA LEU A 213 -12.56 17.49 2.52
C LEU A 213 -12.24 17.02 3.95
N VAL A 214 -12.71 15.83 4.31
CA VAL A 214 -12.36 15.16 5.56
C VAL A 214 -11.60 13.89 5.19
N PRO A 215 -10.25 13.91 5.19
CA PRO A 215 -9.48 12.78 4.73
C PRO A 215 -9.53 11.61 5.72
N LEU A 216 -9.76 10.39 5.20
CA LEU A 216 -9.52 9.13 5.89
C LEU A 216 -8.07 8.69 5.72
N ASP A 217 -7.57 8.82 4.49
CA ASP A 217 -6.21 8.46 4.13
C ASP A 217 -5.73 9.31 2.95
N ALA A 218 -4.41 9.37 2.73
CA ALA A 218 -3.84 10.05 1.57
C ALA A 218 -2.53 9.40 1.14
N ALA A 219 -2.25 9.46 -0.16
CA ALA A 219 -1.06 8.93 -0.78
C ALA A 219 -0.46 9.93 -1.77
N TRP A 220 0.87 10.02 -1.80
CA TRP A 220 1.61 10.79 -2.77
C TRP A 220 2.05 9.91 -3.93
N THR A 221 1.74 10.29 -5.17
CA THR A 221 2.07 9.51 -6.38
C THR A 221 3.24 10.08 -7.17
N GLY A 222 3.99 11.03 -6.61
CA GLY A 222 5.10 11.70 -7.31
C GLY A 222 4.66 12.99 -8.02
N GLU A 223 3.45 13.03 -8.54
CA GLU A 223 2.90 14.19 -9.25
C GLU A 223 1.94 15.03 -8.38
N GLY A 224 1.37 14.41 -7.34
CA GLY A 224 0.41 15.08 -6.46
C GLY A 224 -0.15 14.15 -5.38
N TRP A 225 -0.92 14.72 -4.48
CA TRP A 225 -1.65 13.99 -3.47
C TRP A 225 -2.95 13.42 -4.02
N TRP A 226 -3.24 12.21 -3.58
CA TRP A 226 -4.57 11.62 -3.66
C TRP A 226 -5.09 11.41 -2.25
N ALA A 227 -6.25 11.94 -1.96
CA ALA A 227 -6.92 11.79 -0.68
C ALA A 227 -8.18 10.94 -0.84
N LEU A 228 -8.38 10.02 0.10
CA LEU A 228 -9.60 9.28 0.28
C LEU A 228 -10.41 9.98 1.38
N ASP A 229 -11.60 10.42 1.08
CA ASP A 229 -12.44 11.13 2.06
C ASP A 229 -13.38 10.20 2.84
N VAL A 230 -14.04 10.74 3.86
CA VAL A 230 -15.00 9.98 4.68
C VAL A 230 -16.25 9.52 3.92
N ALA A 231 -16.54 10.10 2.75
CA ALA A 231 -17.60 9.66 1.87
C ALA A 231 -17.18 8.44 1.03
N GLY A 232 -15.91 8.07 1.07
CA GLY A 232 -15.34 6.97 0.29
C GLY A 232 -14.92 7.38 -1.13
N ASP A 233 -14.79 8.68 -1.39
CA ASP A 233 -14.38 9.21 -2.68
C ASP A 233 -12.87 9.45 -2.72
N LEU A 234 -12.23 9.06 -3.83
CA LEU A 234 -10.84 9.36 -4.13
C LEU A 234 -10.75 10.70 -4.88
N ILE A 235 -9.94 11.61 -4.35
CA ILE A 235 -9.84 13.00 -4.82
C ILE A 235 -8.37 13.37 -5.01
N ARG A 236 -8.01 13.93 -6.17
CA ARG A 236 -6.69 14.51 -6.41
C ARG A 236 -6.59 15.89 -5.76
N LEU A 237 -5.44 16.23 -5.16
CA LEU A 237 -5.20 17.51 -4.53
C LEU A 237 -3.98 18.22 -5.18
N PRO A 238 -4.07 19.54 -5.46
CA PRO A 238 -5.28 20.34 -5.36
C PRO A 238 -6.36 19.86 -6.33
N PRO A 239 -7.65 19.98 -5.98
CA PRO A 239 -8.72 19.58 -6.88
C PRO A 239 -8.70 20.50 -8.11
N GLU A 240 -8.73 19.90 -9.29
CA GLU A 240 -8.93 20.60 -10.56
C GLU A 240 -10.43 20.90 -10.76
N GLU A 241 -10.79 21.95 -11.47
CA GLU A 241 -12.20 22.38 -11.64
C GLU A 241 -13.10 21.29 -12.24
N ASP A 242 -12.53 20.38 -13.06
CA ASP A 242 -13.24 19.26 -13.71
C ASP A 242 -12.93 17.91 -13.07
N PHE A 243 -12.35 17.88 -11.86
CA PHE A 243 -11.95 16.61 -11.26
C PHE A 243 -13.15 15.85 -10.72
N GLU A 244 -13.45 14.74 -11.36
CA GLU A 244 -14.53 13.83 -10.97
C GLU A 244 -14.16 13.08 -9.66
N ARG A 245 -15.03 13.19 -8.66
CA ARG A 245 -14.95 12.33 -7.45
C ARG A 245 -15.19 10.90 -7.86
N ARG A 246 -14.28 9.99 -7.48
CA ARG A 246 -14.35 8.58 -7.86
C ARG A 246 -14.63 7.72 -6.64
N PRO A 247 -15.77 7.02 -6.57
CA PRO A 247 -16.03 6.08 -5.48
C PRO A 247 -14.91 5.03 -5.39
N ALA A 248 -14.19 5.00 -4.29
CA ALA A 248 -13.01 4.15 -4.11
C ALA A 248 -13.09 3.22 -2.90
N GLY A 249 -13.60 3.70 -1.77
CA GLY A 249 -13.77 2.87 -0.58
C GLY A 249 -13.32 3.53 0.71
N ASP A 250 -12.72 2.75 1.61
CA ASP A 250 -12.37 3.15 2.97
C ASP A 250 -10.87 3.08 3.28
N LEU A 251 -10.09 2.49 2.39
CA LEU A 251 -8.65 2.27 2.56
C LEU A 251 -7.90 2.62 1.28
N LEU A 252 -6.74 3.21 1.42
CA LEU A 252 -5.86 3.64 0.33
C LEU A 252 -4.42 3.22 0.61
N ALA A 253 -3.73 2.74 -0.43
CA ALA A 253 -2.29 2.56 -0.44
C ALA A 253 -1.72 2.95 -1.81
N SER A 254 -0.45 3.36 -1.88
CA SER A 254 0.22 3.64 -3.15
C SER A 254 1.65 3.10 -3.15
N ASN A 255 2.21 2.91 -4.34
CA ASN A 255 3.62 2.56 -4.51
C ASN A 255 4.52 3.77 -4.78
N LEU A 256 4.05 4.98 -4.52
CA LEU A 256 4.74 6.25 -4.80
C LEU A 256 4.96 6.53 -6.31
N GLY A 257 4.18 5.90 -7.18
CA GLY A 257 4.30 6.03 -8.62
C GLY A 257 2.97 5.79 -9.33
N ASP A 258 2.98 4.87 -10.25
CA ASP A 258 1.90 4.65 -11.22
C ASP A 258 0.73 3.80 -10.71
N ARG A 259 0.72 3.38 -9.44
CA ARG A 259 -0.30 2.47 -8.91
C ARG A 259 -0.83 2.92 -7.57
N MET A 260 -2.13 2.81 -7.41
CA MET A 260 -2.84 2.98 -6.13
C MET A 260 -3.76 1.78 -5.91
N LEU A 261 -3.90 1.39 -4.67
CA LEU A 261 -4.81 0.34 -4.23
C LEU A 261 -5.84 0.96 -3.31
N THR A 262 -7.11 0.72 -3.60
CA THR A 262 -8.22 1.12 -2.73
C THR A 262 -9.05 -0.09 -2.34
N ALA A 263 -9.69 -0.04 -1.19
CA ALA A 263 -10.63 -1.07 -0.79
C ALA A 263 -11.81 -0.50 -0.01
N THR A 264 -12.96 -1.10 -0.23
CA THR A 264 -14.12 -0.91 0.65
C THR A 264 -14.01 -1.87 1.84
N ARG A 265 -14.68 -1.55 2.94
CA ARG A 265 -14.70 -2.43 4.12
C ARG A 265 -15.39 -3.75 3.88
N ASP A 266 -16.32 -3.82 2.93
CA ASP A 266 -17.07 -5.01 2.53
C ASP A 266 -16.32 -5.92 1.54
N GLY A 267 -15.07 -5.58 1.22
CA GLY A 267 -14.15 -6.48 0.51
C GLY A 267 -13.89 -6.16 -0.96
N LEU A 268 -14.49 -5.10 -1.54
CA LEU A 268 -14.15 -4.73 -2.92
C LEU A 268 -12.79 -4.03 -2.95
N VAL A 269 -11.82 -4.64 -3.59
CA VAL A 269 -10.46 -4.11 -3.78
C VAL A 269 -10.27 -3.71 -5.22
N ARG A 270 -9.65 -2.55 -5.46
CA ARG A 270 -9.36 -2.03 -6.80
C ARG A 270 -7.90 -1.59 -6.89
N MET A 271 -7.23 -2.02 -7.94
CA MET A 271 -5.93 -1.47 -8.34
C MET A 271 -6.16 -0.41 -9.40
N TRP A 272 -5.71 0.80 -9.14
CA TRP A 272 -5.71 1.92 -10.07
C TRP A 272 -4.34 2.03 -10.72
N ILE A 273 -4.32 2.24 -12.03
CA ILE A 273 -3.11 2.46 -12.82
C ILE A 273 -3.07 3.90 -13.31
N GLY A 274 -1.90 4.51 -13.21
CA GLY A 274 -1.68 5.90 -13.58
C GLY A 274 -1.62 6.10 -15.10
N PRO A 275 -1.68 7.38 -15.56
CA PRO A 275 -1.77 7.74 -16.98
C PRO A 275 -0.66 7.13 -17.84
N HIS A 276 0.55 7.04 -17.31
CA HIS A 276 1.67 6.43 -18.03
C HIS A 276 1.43 4.96 -18.35
N LEU A 277 0.96 4.17 -17.36
CA LEU A 277 0.63 2.76 -17.57
C LEU A 277 -0.59 2.59 -18.47
N VAL A 278 -1.60 3.46 -18.33
CA VAL A 278 -2.78 3.49 -19.23
C VAL A 278 -2.35 3.74 -20.66
N SER A 279 -1.51 4.74 -20.91
CA SER A 279 -0.99 5.06 -22.25
C SER A 279 -0.21 3.90 -22.82
N ARG A 280 0.69 3.27 -22.04
CA ARG A 280 1.45 2.08 -22.44
C ARG A 280 0.55 0.90 -22.77
N ARG A 281 -0.50 0.68 -21.98
CA ARG A 281 -1.49 -0.38 -22.22
C ARG A 281 -2.27 -0.13 -23.51
N ARG A 282 -2.70 1.11 -23.76
CA ARG A 282 -3.39 1.48 -25.01
C ARG A 282 -2.50 1.28 -26.24
N LEU A 283 -1.24 1.74 -26.20
CA LEU A 283 -0.28 1.51 -27.27
C LEU A 283 -0.10 0.02 -27.56
N LEU A 284 0.03 -0.80 -26.53
CA LEU A 284 0.14 -2.25 -26.70
C LEU A 284 -1.11 -2.85 -27.37
N PHE A 285 -2.32 -2.40 -26.97
CA PHE A 285 -3.55 -2.84 -27.63
C PHE A 285 -3.67 -2.36 -29.08
N GLU A 286 -3.23 -1.14 -29.38
CA GLU A 286 -3.19 -0.61 -30.74
C GLU A 286 -2.19 -1.39 -31.60
N GLU A 287 -1.02 -1.72 -31.09
CA GLU A 287 -0.02 -2.57 -31.74
C GLU A 287 -0.56 -3.99 -32.01
N ILE A 288 -1.27 -4.56 -31.04
CA ILE A 288 -1.96 -5.86 -31.20
C ILE A 288 -3.05 -5.75 -32.27
N ALA A 289 -3.90 -4.72 -32.22
CA ALA A 289 -5.01 -4.52 -33.13
C ALA A 289 -4.56 -4.19 -34.57
N SER A 290 -3.47 -3.43 -34.73
CA SER A 290 -2.89 -3.09 -36.05
C SER A 290 -2.22 -4.29 -36.74
N GLY A 291 -1.99 -5.38 -36.00
CA GLY A 291 -1.35 -6.58 -36.51
C GLY A 291 0.16 -6.46 -36.70
N GLU A 292 0.78 -5.39 -36.17
CA GLU A 292 2.24 -5.24 -36.17
C GLU A 292 2.92 -6.38 -35.40
N ILE A 293 2.28 -6.85 -34.31
CA ILE A 293 2.71 -8.04 -33.55
C ILE A 293 2.55 -9.34 -34.35
N ARG A 294 1.76 -9.37 -35.46
CA ARG A 294 1.66 -10.56 -36.31
C ARG A 294 2.95 -10.94 -37.04
N ARG A 295 3.96 -10.08 -37.03
CA ARG A 295 5.28 -10.33 -37.62
C ARG A 295 6.37 -10.76 -36.62
N LEU A 296 5.99 -11.24 -35.47
CA LEU A 296 6.93 -11.94 -34.60
C LEU A 296 7.51 -13.11 -35.41
N ASP A 297 8.82 -13.18 -35.54
CA ASP A 297 9.48 -14.33 -36.15
C ASP A 297 9.21 -15.60 -35.30
N TRP A 298 9.52 -16.75 -35.84
CA TRP A 298 9.21 -18.01 -35.17
C TRP A 298 9.89 -18.11 -33.79
N GLU A 299 11.10 -17.59 -33.62
CA GLU A 299 11.86 -17.62 -32.35
C GLU A 299 11.20 -16.73 -31.31
N GLN A 300 10.76 -15.54 -31.67
CA GLN A 300 10.04 -14.64 -30.75
C GLN A 300 8.71 -15.24 -30.31
N ARG A 301 7.98 -15.88 -31.21
CA ARG A 301 6.73 -16.59 -30.88
C ARG A 301 6.98 -17.74 -29.92
N GLN A 302 8.09 -18.47 -30.09
CA GLN A 302 8.45 -19.58 -29.22
C GLN A 302 8.79 -19.09 -27.80
N VAL A 303 9.55 -18.00 -27.67
CA VAL A 303 9.87 -17.39 -26.38
C VAL A 303 8.61 -16.91 -25.63
N ILE A 304 7.68 -16.28 -26.35
CA ILE A 304 6.41 -15.85 -25.76
C ILE A 304 5.56 -17.06 -25.33
N PHE A 305 5.56 -18.13 -26.14
CA PHE A 305 4.83 -19.34 -25.81
C PHE A 305 5.39 -20.05 -24.56
N GLU A 306 6.71 -20.13 -24.44
CA GLU A 306 7.36 -20.68 -23.25
C GLU A 306 7.05 -19.83 -22.01
N ALA A 307 7.13 -18.48 -22.14
CA ALA A 307 6.75 -17.57 -21.06
C ALA A 307 5.26 -17.69 -20.65
N ALA A 308 4.37 -17.95 -21.62
CA ALA A 308 2.95 -18.19 -21.34
C ALA A 308 2.74 -19.49 -20.53
N ARG A 309 3.46 -20.56 -20.89
CA ARG A 309 3.41 -21.81 -20.15
C ARG A 309 4.00 -21.69 -18.75
N ASP A 310 5.12 -21.01 -18.61
CA ASP A 310 5.74 -20.76 -17.30
C ASP A 310 4.80 -19.96 -16.38
N ALA A 311 4.10 -18.96 -16.97
CA ALA A 311 3.09 -18.20 -16.24
C ALA A 311 1.88 -19.07 -15.82
N GLU A 312 1.42 -19.96 -16.71
CA GLU A 312 0.35 -20.92 -16.41
C GLU A 312 0.78 -21.89 -15.29
N ASP A 313 1.95 -22.51 -15.42
CA ASP A 313 2.49 -23.45 -14.44
C ASP A 313 2.73 -22.80 -13.06
N SER A 314 2.99 -21.49 -13.06
CA SER A 314 3.13 -20.67 -11.85
C SER A 314 1.80 -20.16 -11.28
N GLY A 315 0.65 -20.50 -11.91
CA GLY A 315 -0.68 -20.04 -11.49
C GLY A 315 -0.99 -18.59 -11.83
N MET A 316 -0.15 -17.91 -12.61
CA MET A 316 -0.36 -16.52 -13.07
C MET A 316 -1.29 -16.48 -14.28
N LEU A 317 -2.57 -16.89 -14.07
CA LEU A 317 -3.52 -17.14 -15.17
C LEU A 317 -3.78 -15.92 -16.05
N SER A 318 -3.93 -14.72 -15.47
CA SER A 318 -4.14 -13.49 -16.24
C SER A 318 -2.95 -13.20 -17.15
N ARG A 319 -1.73 -13.39 -16.65
CA ARG A 319 -0.51 -13.22 -17.45
C ARG A 319 -0.39 -14.23 -18.57
N ALA A 320 -0.71 -15.49 -18.29
CA ALA A 320 -0.75 -16.55 -19.30
C ALA A 320 -1.77 -16.23 -20.41
N ILE A 321 -2.97 -15.74 -20.05
CA ILE A 321 -4.00 -15.32 -21.00
C ILE A 321 -3.46 -14.21 -21.92
N GLU A 322 -2.87 -13.13 -21.38
CA GLU A 322 -2.31 -12.04 -22.18
C GLU A 322 -1.25 -12.52 -23.17
N LEU A 323 -0.37 -13.40 -22.73
CA LEU A 323 0.69 -13.95 -23.58
C LEU A 323 0.11 -14.86 -24.67
N TYR A 324 -0.91 -15.68 -24.37
CA TYR A 324 -1.61 -16.47 -25.37
C TYR A 324 -2.44 -15.62 -26.33
N GLU A 325 -3.02 -14.50 -25.87
CA GLU A 325 -3.68 -13.52 -26.73
C GLU A 325 -2.73 -12.93 -27.76
N SER A 326 -1.50 -12.54 -27.33
CA SER A 326 -0.46 -12.03 -28.22
C SER A 326 -0.04 -13.04 -29.30
N LEU A 327 -0.21 -14.32 -29.04
CA LEU A 327 0.05 -15.42 -29.98
C LEU A 327 -1.18 -15.83 -30.81
N GLY A 328 -2.38 -15.28 -30.51
CA GLY A 328 -3.64 -15.64 -31.15
C GLY A 328 -4.13 -17.06 -30.81
N ARG A 329 -3.78 -17.60 -29.64
CA ARG A 329 -4.11 -18.97 -29.19
C ARG A 329 -5.44 -19.03 -28.45
N ALA A 330 -6.53 -18.87 -29.17
CA ALA A 330 -7.90 -18.81 -28.62
C ALA A 330 -8.30 -20.04 -27.76
N GLU A 331 -7.80 -21.24 -28.09
CA GLU A 331 -8.13 -22.45 -27.34
C GLU A 331 -7.51 -22.44 -25.91
N ASP A 332 -6.25 -21.98 -25.80
CA ASP A 332 -5.57 -21.89 -24.52
C ASP A 332 -6.20 -20.79 -23.64
N ILE A 333 -6.59 -19.67 -24.24
CA ILE A 333 -7.29 -18.59 -23.55
C ILE A 333 -8.63 -19.09 -22.99
N HIS A 334 -9.43 -19.77 -23.80
CA HIS A 334 -10.74 -20.33 -23.36
C HIS A 334 -10.57 -21.31 -22.21
N ARG A 335 -9.56 -22.18 -22.27
CA ARG A 335 -9.24 -23.15 -21.23
C ARG A 335 -8.88 -22.45 -19.91
N LEU A 336 -8.04 -21.41 -19.95
CA LEU A 336 -7.60 -20.68 -18.77
C LEU A 336 -8.71 -19.84 -18.15
N ILE A 337 -9.57 -19.21 -18.96
CA ILE A 337 -10.75 -18.49 -18.46
C ILE A 337 -11.69 -19.45 -17.71
N SER A 338 -11.96 -20.63 -18.30
CA SER A 338 -12.79 -21.65 -17.65
C SER A 338 -12.18 -22.18 -16.36
N GLN A 339 -10.84 -22.31 -16.31
CA GLN A 339 -10.12 -22.74 -15.11
C GLN A 339 -10.18 -21.67 -14.02
N ARG A 340 -10.08 -20.40 -14.36
CA ARG A 340 -10.20 -19.27 -13.43
C ARG A 340 -11.61 -19.18 -12.84
N GLU A 341 -12.64 -19.29 -13.68
CA GLU A 341 -14.05 -19.27 -13.24
C GLU A 341 -14.42 -20.49 -12.39
N GLY A 342 -13.79 -21.65 -12.62
CA GLY A 342 -14.00 -22.86 -11.82
C GLY A 342 -13.22 -22.89 -10.50
N ALA A 343 -12.22 -22.03 -10.32
CA ALA A 343 -11.47 -21.89 -9.08
C ALA A 343 -12.15 -20.92 -8.09
N ASP A 344 -13.12 -20.13 -8.55
CA ASP A 344 -13.92 -19.17 -7.77
C ASP A 344 -15.21 -19.79 -7.19
N VAL A 345 -15.43 -21.11 -7.37
CA VAL A 345 -16.53 -21.90 -6.81
C VAL A 345 -15.99 -22.86 -5.74
#